data_02e42e5ed6c82da8a0c547c8c097a226
#
_entry.id   02e42e5ed6c82da8a0c547c8c097a226
#
_cell.length_a   1.000
_cell.length_b   1.000
_cell.length_c   1.000
_cell.angle_alpha   90.00
_cell.angle_beta   90.00
_cell.angle_gamma   90.00
#
_symmetry.space_group_name_H-M   'P 1'
#
loop_
_entity.id
_entity.type
_entity.pdbx_description
1 polymer ?
#
loop_
_entity_poly.entity_id
_entity_poly.type
_entity_poly.pdbx_seq_one_letter_code
_entity_poly.pdbx_strand_id
1 'polypeptide(L)'
;SDRATALSTYGLIRYWDVSLITDMSDLFVDKTTFNDDIGDWDVSSVTNMNQMFRSATSFNQYLSSWDVSNVTNMNHMFKSATSFNGDISSWDVSTVTDMGGMFFSANSFNGDISSWDVSSVTNMSYMFYYNTSFNGDISSWDVSTVTDMSHMFTNATGLSDGAKCAIHTSF
;
A
#
# COMPACT_ATOMS: atom_id res chain seq x y z
N SER A 1 22.58 1.58 -13.50
CA SER A 1 22.58 2.57 -14.57
C SER A 1 22.22 3.94 -13.99
N ASP A 2 22.89 4.97 -14.48
CA ASP A 2 22.70 6.34 -14.08
C ASP A 2 21.29 6.81 -14.53
N ARG A 3 20.57 7.56 -13.67
CA ARG A 3 19.25 8.13 -13.97
C ARG A 3 19.28 8.97 -15.26
N ALA A 4 20.36 9.71 -15.51
CA ALA A 4 20.52 10.51 -16.71
C ALA A 4 20.55 9.64 -18.00
N THR A 5 21.23 8.50 -17.95
CA THR A 5 21.26 7.54 -19.06
C THR A 5 19.90 6.91 -19.29
N ALA A 6 19.19 6.53 -18.24
CA ALA A 6 17.84 5.97 -18.36
C ALA A 6 16.88 7.01 -18.97
N LEU A 7 16.91 8.25 -18.51
CA LEU A 7 16.09 9.35 -19.02
C LEU A 7 16.35 9.63 -20.52
N SER A 8 17.63 9.62 -20.94
CA SER A 8 17.99 9.85 -22.34
C SER A 8 17.60 8.70 -23.27
N THR A 9 17.51 7.48 -22.73
CA THR A 9 17.25 6.27 -23.52
C THR A 9 15.75 5.95 -23.58
N TYR A 10 15.04 6.10 -22.46
CA TYR A 10 13.67 5.62 -22.30
C TYR A 10 12.64 6.74 -22.02
N GLY A 11 13.09 8.00 -21.91
CA GLY A 11 12.23 9.13 -21.55
C GLY A 11 11.82 9.14 -20.08
N LEU A 12 10.86 10.02 -19.76
CA LEU A 12 10.33 10.13 -18.40
C LEU A 12 9.47 8.90 -18.08
N ILE A 13 9.70 8.28 -16.92
CA ILE A 13 9.01 7.08 -16.45
C ILE A 13 7.48 7.25 -16.42
N ARG A 14 6.98 8.46 -16.15
CA ARG A 14 5.54 8.76 -16.13
C ARG A 14 4.80 8.47 -17.44
N TYR A 15 5.52 8.43 -18.57
CA TYR A 15 4.96 8.20 -19.91
C TYR A 15 5.17 6.77 -20.40
N TRP A 16 5.69 5.90 -19.56
CA TRP A 16 5.84 4.50 -19.97
C TRP A 16 4.48 3.83 -20.08
N ASP A 17 4.27 3.13 -21.17
CA ASP A 17 3.10 2.27 -21.34
C ASP A 17 3.30 0.99 -20.52
N VAL A 18 2.52 0.87 -19.46
CA VAL A 18 2.53 -0.30 -18.56
C VAL A 18 1.21 -1.08 -18.62
N SER A 19 0.30 -0.70 -19.53
CA SER A 19 -1.08 -1.21 -19.60
C SER A 19 -1.19 -2.73 -19.77
N LEU A 20 -0.14 -3.38 -20.28
CA LEU A 20 -0.10 -4.85 -20.46
C LEU A 20 0.63 -5.57 -19.31
N ILE A 21 1.12 -4.86 -18.32
CA ILE A 21 1.82 -5.46 -17.18
C ILE A 21 0.79 -6.02 -16.20
N THR A 22 0.91 -7.29 -15.86
CA THR A 22 0.03 -7.97 -14.91
C THR A 22 0.69 -8.22 -13.56
N ASP A 23 2.03 -8.20 -13.49
CA ASP A 23 2.80 -8.41 -12.28
C ASP A 23 3.81 -7.27 -12.09
N MET A 24 3.62 -6.48 -11.03
CA MET A 24 4.51 -5.39 -10.62
C MET A 24 5.19 -5.70 -9.28
N SER A 25 5.25 -6.99 -8.90
CA SER A 25 5.93 -7.37 -7.67
C SER A 25 7.40 -6.94 -7.69
N ASP A 26 7.89 -6.50 -6.54
CA ASP A 26 9.29 -6.09 -6.31
C ASP A 26 9.83 -4.94 -7.20
N LEU A 27 8.99 -4.27 -8.01
CA LEU A 27 9.45 -3.34 -9.07
C LEU A 27 10.37 -2.21 -8.54
N PHE A 28 10.06 -1.66 -7.37
CA PHE A 28 10.84 -0.58 -6.73
C PHE A 28 11.43 -0.98 -5.37
N VAL A 29 11.61 -2.29 -5.12
CA VAL A 29 12.23 -2.76 -3.87
C VAL A 29 13.59 -2.13 -3.68
N ASP A 30 13.80 -1.58 -2.46
CA ASP A 30 15.05 -0.95 -2.02
C ASP A 30 15.51 0.25 -2.89
N LYS A 31 14.60 0.82 -3.70
CA LYS A 31 14.89 2.06 -4.47
C LYS A 31 14.70 3.29 -3.56
N THR A 32 15.59 3.45 -2.60
CA THR A 32 15.50 4.42 -1.50
C THR A 32 15.37 5.88 -1.94
N THR A 33 15.82 6.22 -3.15
CA THR A 33 15.75 7.59 -3.70
C THR A 33 14.64 7.75 -4.77
N PHE A 34 13.90 6.68 -5.07
CA PHE A 34 12.85 6.73 -6.06
C PHE A 34 11.66 7.55 -5.54
N ASN A 35 11.29 8.57 -6.27
CA ASN A 35 10.12 9.41 -6.04
C ASN A 35 9.64 10.07 -7.34
N ASP A 36 9.85 9.42 -8.48
CA ASP A 36 9.34 9.92 -9.75
C ASP A 36 7.82 9.74 -9.83
N ASP A 37 7.15 10.66 -10.52
CA ASP A 37 5.71 10.62 -10.74
C ASP A 37 5.35 9.45 -11.67
N ILE A 38 4.48 8.58 -11.19
CA ILE A 38 3.92 7.41 -11.89
C ILE A 38 2.40 7.37 -11.77
N GLY A 39 1.78 8.48 -11.34
CA GLY A 39 0.35 8.55 -11.12
C GLY A 39 -0.49 8.33 -12.39
N ASP A 40 0.07 8.63 -13.57
CA ASP A 40 -0.61 8.44 -14.86
C ASP A 40 -0.49 7.02 -15.43
N TRP A 41 0.17 6.08 -14.73
CA TRP A 41 0.27 4.70 -15.19
C TRP A 41 -1.10 4.00 -15.23
N ASP A 42 -1.39 3.35 -16.35
CA ASP A 42 -2.53 2.42 -16.44
C ASP A 42 -2.15 1.08 -15.82
N VAL A 43 -2.58 0.87 -14.57
CA VAL A 43 -2.31 -0.36 -13.81
C VAL A 43 -3.52 -1.31 -13.79
N SER A 44 -4.54 -1.05 -14.60
CA SER A 44 -5.80 -1.79 -14.59
C SER A 44 -5.66 -3.29 -14.92
N SER A 45 -4.55 -3.69 -15.58
CA SER A 45 -4.25 -5.11 -15.84
C SER A 45 -3.47 -5.79 -14.70
N VAL A 46 -3.01 -5.04 -13.68
CA VAL A 46 -2.14 -5.59 -12.63
C VAL A 46 -2.94 -6.43 -11.64
N THR A 47 -2.45 -7.63 -11.36
CA THR A 47 -3.03 -8.55 -10.38
C THR A 47 -2.15 -8.73 -9.14
N ASN A 48 -0.85 -8.42 -9.24
CA ASN A 48 0.12 -8.63 -8.18
C ASN A 48 1.00 -7.37 -7.98
N MET A 49 0.91 -6.78 -6.78
CA MET A 49 1.73 -5.64 -6.32
C MET A 49 2.54 -5.98 -5.08
N ASN A 50 2.83 -7.30 -4.87
CA ASN A 50 3.63 -7.74 -3.72
C ASN A 50 4.95 -6.97 -3.64
N GLN A 51 5.23 -6.37 -2.48
CA GLN A 51 6.48 -5.65 -2.19
C GLN A 51 6.85 -4.51 -3.17
N MET A 52 5.92 -4.02 -4.03
CA MET A 52 6.25 -3.09 -5.12
C MET A 52 7.08 -1.89 -4.67
N PHE A 53 6.82 -1.30 -3.52
CA PHE A 53 7.54 -0.16 -2.95
C PHE A 53 8.26 -0.48 -1.63
N ARG A 54 8.55 -1.77 -1.36
CA ARG A 54 9.25 -2.14 -0.13
C ARG A 54 10.58 -1.40 -0.01
N SER A 55 10.78 -0.71 1.11
CA SER A 55 11.98 0.08 1.40
C SER A 55 12.26 1.22 0.39
N ALA A 56 11.27 1.63 -0.41
CA ALA A 56 11.36 2.84 -1.23
C ALA A 56 11.14 4.08 -0.33
N THR A 57 12.14 4.39 0.50
CA THR A 57 12.02 5.30 1.64
C THR A 57 11.69 6.75 1.29
N SER A 58 11.97 7.20 0.06
CA SER A 58 11.63 8.54 -0.42
C SER A 58 10.31 8.61 -1.18
N PHE A 59 9.69 7.46 -1.49
CA PHE A 59 8.49 7.42 -2.33
C PHE A 59 7.29 8.03 -1.61
N ASN A 60 6.66 9.04 -2.24
CA ASN A 60 5.45 9.70 -1.74
C ASN A 60 4.68 10.39 -2.88
N GLN A 61 4.38 9.66 -3.95
CA GLN A 61 3.62 10.21 -5.08
C GLN A 61 2.12 9.92 -4.95
N TYR A 62 1.32 10.67 -5.71
CA TYR A 62 -0.13 10.49 -5.78
C TYR A 62 -0.45 9.25 -6.62
N LEU A 63 -1.26 8.36 -6.05
CA LEU A 63 -1.70 7.11 -6.69
C LEU A 63 -3.23 7.00 -6.77
N SER A 64 -3.95 8.11 -6.53
CA SER A 64 -5.41 8.11 -6.46
C SER A 64 -6.10 7.81 -7.80
N SER A 65 -5.38 7.96 -8.93
CA SER A 65 -5.88 7.60 -10.27
C SER A 65 -5.67 6.13 -10.65
N TRP A 66 -4.95 5.37 -9.84
CA TRP A 66 -4.71 3.96 -10.14
C TRP A 66 -5.98 3.12 -9.99
N ASP A 67 -6.32 2.38 -11.04
CA ASP A 67 -7.34 1.33 -11.00
C ASP A 67 -6.70 0.02 -10.50
N VAL A 68 -6.91 -0.29 -9.23
CA VAL A 68 -6.38 -1.50 -8.58
C VAL A 68 -7.42 -2.60 -8.44
N SER A 69 -8.58 -2.47 -9.09
CA SER A 69 -9.73 -3.38 -8.94
C SER A 69 -9.45 -4.83 -9.32
N ASN A 70 -8.39 -5.10 -10.08
CA ASN A 70 -7.95 -6.45 -10.43
C ASN A 70 -6.82 -7.00 -9.54
N VAL A 71 -6.29 -6.19 -8.60
CA VAL A 71 -5.19 -6.61 -7.73
C VAL A 71 -5.70 -7.57 -6.66
N THR A 72 -5.03 -8.72 -6.55
CA THR A 72 -5.35 -9.74 -5.52
C THR A 72 -4.31 -9.80 -4.40
N ASN A 73 -3.09 -9.31 -4.65
CA ASN A 73 -1.98 -9.39 -3.71
C ASN A 73 -1.28 -8.03 -3.54
N MET A 74 -1.40 -7.46 -2.33
CA MET A 74 -0.72 -6.23 -1.89
C MET A 74 0.21 -6.48 -0.69
N ASN A 75 0.65 -7.75 -0.49
CA ASN A 75 1.49 -8.11 0.64
C ASN A 75 2.78 -7.27 0.64
N HIS A 76 3.08 -6.63 1.77
CA HIS A 76 4.28 -5.79 1.97
C HIS A 76 4.46 -4.63 0.96
N MET A 77 3.40 -4.19 0.25
CA MET A 77 3.53 -3.23 -0.84
C MET A 77 4.28 -1.95 -0.44
N PHE A 78 3.99 -1.37 0.71
CA PHE A 78 4.65 -0.17 1.25
C PHE A 78 5.49 -0.45 2.50
N LYS A 79 5.91 -1.72 2.72
CA LYS A 79 6.75 -2.04 3.88
C LYS A 79 8.00 -1.18 3.90
N SER A 80 8.23 -0.47 5.00
CA SER A 80 9.36 0.44 5.21
C SER A 80 9.48 1.57 4.17
N ALA A 81 8.40 1.90 3.45
CA ALA A 81 8.28 3.11 2.65
C ALA A 81 8.00 4.30 3.58
N THR A 82 9.02 4.75 4.29
CA THR A 82 8.89 5.62 5.47
C THR A 82 8.34 7.01 5.19
N SER A 83 8.42 7.50 3.94
CA SER A 83 7.85 8.80 3.55
C SER A 83 6.45 8.69 2.96
N PHE A 84 5.98 7.47 2.65
CA PHE A 84 4.71 7.30 1.95
C PHE A 84 3.51 7.72 2.79
N ASN A 85 2.74 8.67 2.26
CA ASN A 85 1.44 9.10 2.76
C ASN A 85 0.56 9.62 1.59
N GLY A 86 0.73 9.04 0.40
CA GLY A 86 -0.08 9.37 -0.77
C GLY A 86 -1.55 9.00 -0.57
N ASP A 87 -2.44 9.70 -1.27
CA ASP A 87 -3.87 9.42 -1.23
C ASP A 87 -4.19 8.14 -2.02
N ILE A 88 -4.78 7.18 -1.33
CA ILE A 88 -5.24 5.88 -1.83
C ILE A 88 -6.68 5.58 -1.38
N SER A 89 -7.40 6.60 -0.92
CA SER A 89 -8.76 6.46 -0.38
C SER A 89 -9.77 5.97 -1.43
N SER A 90 -9.51 6.26 -2.71
CA SER A 90 -10.37 5.88 -3.85
C SER A 90 -10.13 4.46 -4.38
N TRP A 91 -9.14 3.73 -3.86
CA TRP A 91 -8.83 2.40 -4.36
C TRP A 91 -9.96 1.41 -4.12
N ASP A 92 -10.37 0.69 -5.16
CA ASP A 92 -11.22 -0.49 -5.04
C ASP A 92 -10.34 -1.71 -4.70
N VAL A 93 -10.36 -2.11 -3.43
CA VAL A 93 -9.58 -3.24 -2.92
C VAL A 93 -10.42 -4.50 -2.69
N SER A 94 -11.66 -4.52 -3.20
CA SER A 94 -12.63 -5.60 -2.96
C SER A 94 -12.19 -6.99 -3.47
N THR A 95 -11.21 -7.02 -4.40
CA THR A 95 -10.62 -8.27 -4.92
C THR A 95 -9.35 -8.71 -4.18
N VAL A 96 -8.80 -7.85 -3.30
CA VAL A 96 -7.54 -8.15 -2.59
C VAL A 96 -7.76 -9.23 -1.54
N THR A 97 -6.91 -10.26 -1.56
CA THR A 97 -6.93 -11.36 -0.59
C THR A 97 -5.79 -11.31 0.41
N ASP A 98 -4.67 -10.67 0.07
CA ASP A 98 -3.49 -10.58 0.93
C ASP A 98 -3.01 -9.12 1.07
N MET A 99 -3.14 -8.59 2.30
CA MET A 99 -2.65 -7.27 2.73
C MET A 99 -1.59 -7.39 3.85
N GLY A 100 -1.02 -8.59 4.07
CA GLY A 100 -0.04 -8.81 5.13
C GLY A 100 1.13 -7.84 5.04
N GLY A 101 1.44 -7.14 6.14
CA GLY A 101 2.54 -6.17 6.23
C GLY A 101 2.48 -4.99 5.27
N MET A 102 1.31 -4.67 4.66
CA MET A 102 1.22 -3.64 3.62
C MET A 102 1.83 -2.30 4.04
N PHE A 103 1.60 -1.88 5.28
CA PHE A 103 2.14 -0.64 5.86
C PHE A 103 3.11 -0.88 7.02
N PHE A 104 3.76 -2.05 7.07
CA PHE A 104 4.76 -2.39 8.08
C PHE A 104 5.86 -1.31 8.10
N SER A 105 6.06 -0.62 9.23
CA SER A 105 7.03 0.49 9.37
C SER A 105 6.92 1.59 8.30
N ALA A 106 5.76 1.78 7.68
CA ALA A 106 5.46 2.93 6.84
C ALA A 106 5.11 4.12 7.74
N ASN A 107 6.13 4.71 8.34
CA ASN A 107 5.99 5.59 9.52
C ASN A 107 5.33 6.95 9.25
N SER A 108 5.13 7.34 8.00
CA SER A 108 4.37 8.55 7.66
C SER A 108 2.93 8.26 7.25
N PHE A 109 2.58 6.99 7.00
CA PHE A 109 1.26 6.65 6.48
C PHE A 109 0.17 6.85 7.53
N ASN A 110 -0.76 7.74 7.20
CA ASN A 110 -2.00 8.01 7.95
C ASN A 110 -3.15 8.40 7.01
N GLY A 111 -3.18 7.80 5.80
CA GLY A 111 -4.24 8.03 4.81
C GLY A 111 -5.60 7.49 5.27
N ASP A 112 -6.66 8.07 4.72
CA ASP A 112 -8.02 7.58 4.95
C ASP A 112 -8.26 6.31 4.11
N ILE A 113 -8.53 5.22 4.79
CA ILE A 113 -8.85 3.91 4.22
C ILE A 113 -10.14 3.33 4.81
N SER A 114 -10.94 4.18 5.45
CA SER A 114 -12.19 3.77 6.11
C SER A 114 -13.23 3.21 5.15
N SER A 115 -13.19 3.63 3.88
CA SER A 115 -14.12 3.21 2.83
C SER A 115 -13.72 1.91 2.12
N TRP A 116 -12.56 1.34 2.44
CA TRP A 116 -12.10 0.12 1.77
C TRP A 116 -13.02 -1.08 2.07
N ASP A 117 -13.45 -1.78 1.02
CA ASP A 117 -14.10 -3.09 1.15
C ASP A 117 -13.03 -4.18 1.29
N VAL A 118 -12.85 -4.65 2.51
CA VAL A 118 -11.86 -5.68 2.86
C VAL A 118 -12.48 -7.06 3.04
N SER A 119 -13.73 -7.25 2.63
CA SER A 119 -14.48 -8.48 2.86
C SER A 119 -13.91 -9.72 2.17
N SER A 120 -13.02 -9.55 1.18
CA SER A 120 -12.29 -10.65 0.53
C SER A 120 -10.93 -10.95 1.16
N VAL A 121 -10.42 -10.10 2.08
CA VAL A 121 -9.08 -10.25 2.64
C VAL A 121 -9.03 -11.42 3.62
N THR A 122 -8.01 -12.27 3.46
CA THR A 122 -7.76 -13.42 4.34
C THR A 122 -6.53 -13.24 5.23
N ASN A 123 -5.59 -12.37 4.82
CA ASN A 123 -4.35 -12.11 5.55
C ASN A 123 -4.15 -10.61 5.77
N MET A 124 -4.14 -10.17 7.04
CA MET A 124 -3.80 -8.82 7.50
C MET A 124 -2.66 -8.85 8.54
N SER A 125 -1.90 -9.96 8.62
CA SER A 125 -0.81 -10.07 9.58
C SER A 125 0.20 -8.94 9.39
N TYR A 126 0.70 -8.36 10.48
CA TYR A 126 1.69 -7.27 10.47
C TYR A 126 1.30 -6.01 9.69
N MET A 127 0.04 -5.80 9.28
CA MET A 127 -0.34 -4.74 8.33
C MET A 127 0.13 -3.34 8.77
N PHE A 128 0.01 -2.99 10.04
CA PHE A 128 0.47 -1.72 10.62
C PHE A 128 1.58 -1.90 11.66
N TYR A 129 2.30 -3.01 11.61
CA TYR A 129 3.39 -3.31 12.55
C TYR A 129 4.44 -2.19 12.55
N TYR A 130 4.77 -1.62 13.72
CA TYR A 130 5.66 -0.46 13.87
C TYR A 130 5.26 0.78 13.05
N ASN A 131 4.03 0.90 12.57
CA ASN A 131 3.56 2.16 11.99
C ASN A 131 3.29 3.17 13.12
N THR A 132 4.00 4.30 13.08
CA THR A 132 3.97 5.28 14.18
C THR A 132 2.99 6.43 13.95
N SER A 133 2.38 6.52 12.76
CA SER A 133 1.49 7.63 12.39
C SER A 133 0.03 7.23 12.19
N PHE A 134 -0.24 5.97 11.82
CA PHE A 134 -1.60 5.55 11.49
C PHE A 134 -2.54 5.70 12.68
N ASN A 135 -3.62 6.47 12.48
CA ASN A 135 -4.69 6.71 13.45
C ASN A 135 -6.08 6.73 12.77
N GLY A 136 -6.21 6.05 11.62
CA GLY A 136 -7.46 5.99 10.86
C GLY A 136 -8.53 5.17 11.58
N ASP A 137 -9.79 5.50 11.31
CA ASP A 137 -10.94 4.71 11.76
C ASP A 137 -11.19 3.59 10.73
N ILE A 138 -11.03 2.35 11.15
CA ILE A 138 -11.30 1.15 10.36
C ILE A 138 -12.33 0.24 11.03
N SER A 139 -13.10 0.79 11.95
CA SER A 139 -14.13 0.04 12.69
C SER A 139 -15.29 -0.46 11.82
N SER A 140 -15.42 0.10 10.61
CA SER A 140 -16.42 -0.34 9.62
C SER A 140 -15.99 -1.55 8.77
N TRP A 141 -14.73 -1.97 8.89
CA TRP A 141 -14.25 -3.08 8.08
C TRP A 141 -14.92 -4.40 8.41
N ASP A 142 -15.41 -5.12 7.40
CA ASP A 142 -15.84 -6.52 7.55
C ASP A 142 -14.62 -7.44 7.48
N VAL A 143 -14.19 -7.89 8.65
CA VAL A 143 -13.03 -8.79 8.80
C VAL A 143 -13.41 -10.25 8.99
N SER A 144 -14.66 -10.61 8.70
CA SER A 144 -15.19 -11.96 8.94
C SER A 144 -14.48 -13.06 8.13
N THR A 145 -13.83 -12.70 7.02
CA THR A 145 -13.05 -13.61 6.17
C THR A 145 -11.58 -13.71 6.57
N VAL A 146 -11.09 -12.80 7.43
CA VAL A 146 -9.68 -12.75 7.79
C VAL A 146 -9.30 -13.91 8.69
N THR A 147 -8.29 -14.68 8.28
CA THR A 147 -7.79 -15.85 9.01
C THR A 147 -6.48 -15.57 9.76
N ASP A 148 -5.74 -14.53 9.38
CA ASP A 148 -4.51 -14.11 10.06
C ASP A 148 -4.46 -12.59 10.25
N MET A 149 -4.55 -12.14 11.50
CA MET A 149 -4.34 -10.76 11.96
C MET A 149 -3.17 -10.66 12.93
N SER A 150 -2.29 -11.67 12.97
CA SER A 150 -1.21 -11.70 13.94
C SER A 150 -0.34 -10.43 13.84
N HIS A 151 -0.06 -9.82 14.99
CA HIS A 151 0.79 -8.63 15.10
C HIS A 151 0.33 -7.40 14.29
N MET A 152 -0.93 -7.34 13.81
CA MET A 152 -1.42 -6.26 12.93
C MET A 152 -1.10 -4.87 13.46
N PHE A 153 -1.26 -4.63 14.76
CA PHE A 153 -1.02 -3.34 15.41
C PHE A 153 0.13 -3.34 16.43
N THR A 154 1.00 -4.35 16.42
CA THR A 154 2.12 -4.39 17.36
C THR A 154 3.02 -3.18 17.14
N ASN A 155 3.25 -2.39 18.20
CA ASN A 155 4.01 -1.12 18.16
C ASN A 155 3.47 -0.06 17.20
N ALA A 156 2.20 -0.12 16.82
CA ALA A 156 1.50 0.94 16.08
C ALA A 156 1.16 2.09 17.04
N THR A 157 2.15 2.90 17.38
CA THR A 157 2.03 3.94 18.42
C THR A 157 1.23 5.17 17.99
N GLY A 158 0.92 5.32 16.69
CA GLY A 158 0.04 6.35 16.16
C GLY A 158 -1.41 6.21 16.60
N LEU A 159 -1.87 4.96 16.83
CA LEU A 159 -3.26 4.71 17.22
C LEU A 159 -3.61 5.34 18.57
N SER A 160 -4.58 6.25 18.58
CA SER A 160 -5.18 6.81 19.77
C SER A 160 -5.97 5.76 20.56
N ASP A 161 -6.23 6.00 21.84
CA ASP A 161 -7.05 5.09 22.63
C ASP A 161 -8.48 5.01 22.11
N GLY A 162 -9.00 6.09 21.50
CA GLY A 162 -10.28 6.09 20.80
C GLY A 162 -10.30 5.15 19.61
N ALA A 163 -9.29 5.22 18.73
CA ALA A 163 -9.17 4.33 17.57
C ALA A 163 -9.02 2.86 18.01
N LYS A 164 -8.18 2.58 19.01
CA LYS A 164 -8.02 1.23 19.58
C LYS A 164 -9.36 0.69 20.12
N CYS A 165 -10.13 1.54 20.82
CA CYS A 165 -11.42 1.13 21.36
C CYS A 165 -12.42 0.81 20.25
N ALA A 166 -12.52 1.67 19.22
CA ALA A 166 -13.41 1.46 18.08
C ALA A 166 -13.09 0.15 17.34
N ILE A 167 -11.82 -0.09 17.02
CA ILE A 167 -11.34 -1.31 16.38
C ILE A 167 -11.65 -2.55 17.25
N HIS A 168 -11.35 -2.50 18.54
CA HIS A 168 -11.56 -3.64 19.45
C HIS A 168 -13.03 -4.03 19.61
N THR A 169 -13.95 -3.07 19.47
CA THR A 169 -15.38 -3.36 19.60
C THR A 169 -16.01 -3.88 18.31
N SER A 170 -15.31 -3.75 17.19
CA SER A 170 -15.80 -4.12 15.85
C SER A 170 -15.19 -5.44 15.33
N PHE A 171 -14.02 -5.84 15.84
CA PHE A 171 -13.29 -7.05 15.47
C PHE A 171 -13.43 -8.10 16.58
#